data_ab068abbb4d8d5334a21187f1a6a1beb
#
_entry.id   ab068abbb4d8d5334a21187f1a6a1beb
#
_cell.length_a   1.000
_cell.length_b   1.000
_cell.length_c   1.000
_cell.angle_alpha   90.00
_cell.angle_beta   90.00
_cell.angle_gamma   90.00
#
_symmetry.space_group_name_H-M   'P 1'
#
loop_
_entity.id
_entity.type
_entity.pdbx_description
1 polymer ?
#
loop_
_entity_poly.entity_id
_entity_poly.type
_entity_poly.pdbx_seq_one_letter_code
_entity_poly.pdbx_strand_id
1 'polypeptide(L)'
;MELSPKNPQDIMRFISEIPKWSAQKHGKKYRLMYQVYTHPQYVEYGKNFFKGVSMRYTEYAKQLSPKLGIPVDILTGFIFIFVRATVHYAMFEDEYYLKAEMEALKLSVLSVLSKK
;
A
#
# COMPACT_ATOMS: atom_id res chain seq x y z
N MET A 1 4.56 -1.84 -16.71
CA MET A 1 4.88 -0.86 -15.64
C MET A 1 5.76 -1.53 -14.60
N GLU A 2 6.84 -0.88 -14.24
CA GLU A 2 7.69 -1.38 -13.17
C GLU A 2 7.03 -1.10 -11.81
N LEU A 3 6.86 -2.15 -10.99
CA LEU A 3 6.10 -2.06 -9.75
C LEU A 3 6.98 -1.84 -8.52
N SER A 4 8.31 -1.88 -8.66
CA SER A 4 9.21 -1.75 -7.52
C SER A 4 9.98 -0.43 -7.62
N PRO A 5 9.77 0.51 -6.67
CA PRO A 5 10.53 1.76 -6.68
C PRO A 5 11.99 1.50 -6.32
N LYS A 6 12.91 2.12 -7.06
CA LYS A 6 14.36 1.94 -6.87
C LYS A 6 15.04 3.15 -6.23
N ASN A 7 14.36 4.30 -6.22
CA ASN A 7 14.92 5.55 -5.70
C ASN A 7 13.78 6.44 -5.21
N PRO A 8 14.09 7.54 -4.49
CA PRO A 8 13.04 8.42 -3.95
C PRO A 8 12.09 9.02 -4.99
N GLN A 9 12.58 9.32 -6.19
CA GLN A 9 11.73 9.88 -7.25
C GLN A 9 10.72 8.84 -7.74
N ASP A 10 11.14 7.58 -7.82
CA ASP A 10 10.25 6.47 -8.17
C ASP A 10 9.15 6.29 -7.13
N ILE A 11 9.45 6.53 -5.85
CA ILE A 11 8.43 6.43 -4.80
C ILE A 11 7.28 7.42 -5.08
N MET A 12 7.60 8.66 -5.40
CA MET A 12 6.59 9.69 -5.64
C MET A 12 5.69 9.30 -6.81
N ARG A 13 6.30 8.82 -7.89
CA ARG A 13 5.56 8.36 -9.07
C ARG A 13 4.72 7.12 -8.74
N PHE A 14 5.29 6.19 -7.99
CA PHE A 14 4.61 4.96 -7.57
C PHE A 14 3.35 5.30 -6.77
N ILE A 15 3.47 6.18 -5.77
CA ILE A 15 2.32 6.61 -4.96
C ILE A 15 1.24 7.27 -5.82
N SER A 16 1.65 8.03 -6.84
CA SER A 16 0.69 8.74 -7.70
C SER A 16 -0.05 7.82 -8.67
N GLU A 17 0.62 6.80 -9.20
CA GLU A 17 0.10 6.03 -10.34
C GLU A 17 -0.45 4.67 -9.98
N ILE A 18 0.17 3.97 -9.03
CA ILE A 18 -0.14 2.56 -8.78
C ILE A 18 -1.52 2.33 -8.18
N PRO A 19 -2.05 3.16 -7.26
CA PRO A 19 -3.36 2.84 -6.67
C PRO A 19 -4.47 2.70 -7.70
N LYS A 20 -4.59 3.62 -8.63
CA LYS A 20 -5.63 3.52 -9.66
C LYS A 20 -5.39 2.37 -10.62
N TRP A 21 -4.13 2.20 -11.05
CA TRP A 21 -3.77 1.09 -11.92
C TRP A 21 -4.10 -0.25 -11.29
N SER A 22 -3.70 -0.44 -10.03
CA SER A 22 -3.93 -1.68 -9.29
C SER A 22 -5.42 -1.92 -9.06
N ALA A 23 -6.17 -0.87 -8.72
CA ALA A 23 -7.61 -0.97 -8.50
C ALA A 23 -8.34 -1.34 -9.80
N GLN A 24 -7.93 -0.78 -10.93
CA GLN A 24 -8.52 -1.10 -12.22
C GLN A 24 -8.23 -2.54 -12.62
N LYS A 25 -7.01 -2.98 -12.41
CA LYS A 25 -6.59 -4.33 -12.80
C LYS A 25 -7.11 -5.42 -11.86
N HIS A 26 -7.13 -5.16 -10.55
CA HIS A 26 -7.41 -6.16 -9.53
C HIS A 26 -8.61 -5.84 -8.63
N GLY A 27 -9.37 -4.79 -8.96
CA GLY A 27 -10.44 -4.28 -8.09
C GLY A 27 -11.50 -5.32 -7.75
N LYS A 28 -11.92 -6.13 -8.73
CA LYS A 28 -12.91 -7.18 -8.51
C LYS A 28 -12.41 -8.20 -7.49
N LYS A 29 -11.14 -8.59 -7.60
CA LYS A 29 -10.50 -9.52 -6.67
C LYS A 29 -10.44 -8.94 -5.27
N TYR A 30 -10.06 -7.67 -5.14
CA TYR A 30 -10.01 -7.01 -3.82
C TYR A 30 -11.38 -6.96 -3.16
N ARG A 31 -12.41 -6.58 -3.93
CA ARG A 31 -13.77 -6.53 -3.39
C ARG A 31 -14.27 -7.89 -2.93
N LEU A 32 -14.03 -8.92 -3.73
CA LEU A 32 -14.43 -10.29 -3.38
C LEU A 32 -13.70 -10.77 -2.12
N MET A 33 -12.39 -10.57 -2.05
CA MET A 33 -11.59 -10.97 -0.89
C MET A 33 -12.10 -10.30 0.39
N TYR A 34 -12.40 -9.00 0.35
CA TYR A 34 -12.90 -8.29 1.53
C TYR A 34 -14.28 -8.76 1.92
N GLN A 35 -15.18 -9.02 0.97
CA GLN A 35 -16.49 -9.56 1.27
C GLN A 35 -16.40 -10.91 1.96
N VAL A 36 -15.56 -11.81 1.46
CA VAL A 36 -15.42 -13.16 2.03
C VAL A 36 -14.73 -13.09 3.40
N TYR A 37 -13.59 -12.41 3.48
CA TYR A 37 -12.73 -12.46 4.67
C TYR A 37 -13.22 -11.56 5.81
N THR A 38 -14.18 -10.67 5.59
CA THR A 38 -14.81 -9.90 6.65
C THR A 38 -16.16 -10.51 7.09
N HIS A 39 -16.66 -11.50 6.36
CA HIS A 39 -17.87 -12.21 6.75
C HIS A 39 -17.63 -12.98 8.06
N PRO A 40 -18.58 -12.95 9.03
CA PRO A 40 -18.36 -13.59 10.33
C PRO A 40 -17.98 -15.07 10.24
N GLN A 41 -18.50 -15.78 9.25
CA GLN A 41 -18.20 -17.21 9.07
C GLN A 41 -16.75 -17.45 8.68
N TYR A 42 -16.10 -16.52 7.96
CA TYR A 42 -14.78 -16.69 7.39
C TYR A 42 -13.72 -15.77 7.98
N VAL A 43 -14.07 -14.98 9.02
CA VAL A 43 -13.17 -13.94 9.53
C VAL A 43 -11.85 -14.49 10.06
N GLU A 44 -11.84 -15.70 10.64
CA GLU A 44 -10.60 -16.31 11.12
C GLU A 44 -9.66 -16.65 9.97
N TYR A 45 -10.18 -17.13 8.86
CA TYR A 45 -9.38 -17.35 7.65
C TYR A 45 -8.83 -16.02 7.12
N GLY A 46 -9.65 -14.98 7.16
CA GLY A 46 -9.23 -13.64 6.75
C GLY A 46 -8.09 -13.10 7.61
N LYS A 47 -8.19 -13.25 8.93
CA LYS A 47 -7.13 -12.83 9.86
C LYS A 47 -5.81 -13.52 9.53
N ASN A 48 -5.86 -14.83 9.30
CA ASN A 48 -4.65 -15.60 8.96
C ASN A 48 -4.08 -15.19 7.60
N PHE A 49 -4.94 -14.99 6.61
CA PHE A 49 -4.53 -14.55 5.29
C PHE A 49 -3.83 -13.19 5.35
N PHE A 50 -4.44 -12.20 6.03
CA PHE A 50 -3.88 -10.85 6.10
C PHE A 50 -2.63 -10.79 6.97
N LYS A 51 -2.50 -11.67 7.96
CA LYS A 51 -1.27 -11.80 8.72
C LYS A 51 -0.11 -12.23 7.80
N GLY A 52 -0.36 -13.22 6.93
CA GLY A 52 0.62 -13.65 5.93
C GLY A 52 0.99 -12.54 4.94
N VAL A 53 0.00 -11.77 4.50
CA VAL A 53 0.22 -10.62 3.61
C VAL A 53 1.09 -9.58 4.31
N SER A 54 0.81 -9.27 5.59
CA SER A 54 1.60 -8.31 6.37
C SER A 54 3.05 -8.74 6.49
N MET A 55 3.29 -10.03 6.71
CA MET A 55 4.65 -10.57 6.77
C MET A 55 5.40 -10.40 5.44
N ARG A 56 4.72 -10.64 4.31
CA ARG A 56 5.32 -10.44 2.99
C ARG A 56 5.68 -8.98 2.74
N TYR A 57 4.82 -8.05 3.13
CA TYR A 57 5.11 -6.62 2.99
C TYR A 57 6.27 -6.18 3.89
N THR A 58 6.38 -6.74 5.09
CA THR A 58 7.53 -6.48 5.97
C THR A 58 8.83 -6.96 5.33
N GLU A 59 8.83 -8.15 4.74
CA GLU A 59 10.01 -8.65 4.03
C GLU A 59 10.37 -7.78 2.83
N TYR A 60 9.36 -7.31 2.09
CA TYR A 60 9.56 -6.38 0.99
C TYR A 60 10.19 -5.07 1.46
N ALA A 61 9.71 -4.55 2.59
CA ALA A 61 10.28 -3.34 3.19
C ALA A 61 11.74 -3.52 3.57
N LYS A 62 12.11 -4.69 4.10
CA LYS A 62 13.51 -5.00 4.40
C LYS A 62 14.40 -4.94 3.16
N GLN A 63 13.89 -5.40 2.03
CA GLN A 63 14.63 -5.36 0.76
C GLN A 63 14.77 -3.93 0.22
N LEU A 64 13.73 -3.10 0.38
CA LEU A 64 13.73 -1.73 -0.14
C LEU A 64 14.45 -0.73 0.77
N SER A 65 14.49 -0.98 2.07
CA SER A 65 15.03 -0.04 3.06
C SER A 65 16.42 0.46 2.69
N PRO A 66 17.41 -0.39 2.36
CA PRO A 66 18.74 0.12 2.02
C PRO A 66 18.77 0.92 0.72
N LYS A 67 17.88 0.64 -0.21
CA LYS A 67 17.81 1.37 -1.50
C LYS A 67 17.21 2.75 -1.34
N LEU A 68 16.24 2.90 -0.45
CA LEU A 68 15.50 4.15 -0.26
C LEU A 68 16.01 4.95 0.93
N GLY A 69 16.77 4.31 1.82
CA GLY A 69 17.27 4.97 3.02
C GLY A 69 16.18 5.30 4.02
N ILE A 70 15.11 4.55 4.05
CA ILE A 70 13.99 4.71 4.99
C ILE A 70 14.05 3.53 5.97
N PRO A 71 13.99 3.76 7.30
CA PRO A 71 13.98 2.66 8.26
C PRO A 71 12.86 1.65 7.99
N VAL A 72 13.12 0.36 8.22
CA VAL A 72 12.19 -0.72 7.88
C VAL A 72 10.82 -0.51 8.49
N ASP A 73 10.74 -0.14 9.77
CA ASP A 73 9.45 0.00 10.45
C ASP A 73 8.60 1.12 9.83
N ILE A 74 9.24 2.24 9.49
CA ILE A 74 8.55 3.37 8.87
C ILE A 74 8.12 3.02 7.46
N LEU A 75 9.01 2.36 6.71
CA LEU A 75 8.69 1.94 5.34
C LEU A 75 7.54 0.93 5.32
N THR A 76 7.54 0.00 6.25
CA THR A 76 6.44 -0.97 6.40
C THR A 76 5.12 -0.25 6.63
N GLY A 77 5.12 0.76 7.51
CA GLY A 77 3.92 1.58 7.75
C GLY A 77 3.44 2.30 6.51
N PHE A 78 4.35 2.88 5.74
CA PHE A 78 4.00 3.54 4.48
C PHE A 78 3.38 2.55 3.49
N ILE A 79 3.92 1.34 3.40
CA ILE A 79 3.38 0.30 2.52
C ILE A 79 1.94 -0.06 2.94
N PHE A 80 1.69 -0.23 4.24
CA PHE A 80 0.35 -0.56 4.74
C PHE A 80 -0.65 0.55 4.43
N ILE A 81 -0.28 1.82 4.63
CA ILE A 81 -1.14 2.95 4.28
C ILE A 81 -1.46 2.96 2.79
N PHE A 82 -0.44 2.77 1.97
CA PHE A 82 -0.57 2.74 0.51
C PHE A 82 -1.52 1.62 0.05
N VAL A 83 -1.34 0.41 0.58
CA VAL A 83 -2.18 -0.74 0.21
C VAL A 83 -3.62 -0.51 0.65
N ARG A 84 -3.83 0.00 1.86
CA ARG A 84 -5.17 0.28 2.37
C ARG A 84 -5.90 1.30 1.51
N ALA A 85 -5.21 2.37 1.14
CA ALA A 85 -5.80 3.39 0.27
C ALA A 85 -6.16 2.82 -1.11
N THR A 86 -5.30 1.96 -1.66
CA THR A 86 -5.55 1.30 -2.93
C THR A 86 -6.82 0.43 -2.86
N VAL A 87 -6.96 -0.35 -1.80
CA VAL A 87 -8.12 -1.22 -1.62
C VAL A 87 -9.39 -0.39 -1.41
N HIS A 88 -9.31 0.68 -0.61
CA HIS A 88 -10.44 1.58 -0.41
C HIS A 88 -10.92 2.15 -1.75
N TYR A 89 -10.00 2.59 -2.58
CA TYR A 89 -10.35 3.10 -3.91
C TYR A 89 -10.99 2.00 -4.76
N ALA A 90 -10.49 0.78 -4.70
CA ALA A 90 -11.05 -0.35 -5.43
C ALA A 90 -12.49 -0.64 -5.04
N MET A 91 -12.83 -0.44 -3.75
CA MET A 91 -14.16 -0.72 -3.23
C MET A 91 -15.15 0.43 -3.49
N PHE A 92 -14.72 1.67 -3.35
CA PHE A 92 -15.62 2.83 -3.30
C PHE A 92 -15.43 3.83 -4.45
N GLU A 93 -14.35 3.72 -5.20
CA GLU A 93 -14.00 4.63 -6.30
C GLU A 93 -14.04 6.12 -5.89
N ASP A 94 -13.67 6.41 -4.63
CA ASP A 94 -13.68 7.76 -4.08
C ASP A 94 -12.37 8.47 -4.43
N GLU A 95 -12.41 9.27 -5.48
CA GLU A 95 -11.26 10.01 -5.99
C GLU A 95 -10.72 11.01 -4.97
N TYR A 96 -11.61 11.71 -4.28
CA TYR A 96 -11.21 12.72 -3.29
C TYR A 96 -10.47 12.08 -2.14
N TYR A 97 -11.01 10.98 -1.62
CA TYR A 97 -10.39 10.26 -0.50
C TYR A 97 -9.01 9.75 -0.90
N LEU A 98 -8.89 9.15 -2.06
CA LEU A 98 -7.61 8.64 -2.56
C LEU A 98 -6.59 9.76 -2.70
N LYS A 99 -6.98 10.88 -3.31
CA LYS A 99 -6.08 12.01 -3.52
C LYS A 99 -5.58 12.57 -2.19
N ALA A 100 -6.48 12.74 -1.22
CA ALA A 100 -6.12 13.27 0.09
C ALA A 100 -5.13 12.35 0.81
N GLU A 101 -5.37 11.04 0.80
CA GLU A 101 -4.46 10.08 1.43
C GLU A 101 -3.10 10.04 0.74
N MET A 102 -3.08 10.06 -0.58
CA MET A 102 -1.82 9.98 -1.32
C MET A 102 -0.99 11.26 -1.17
N GLU A 103 -1.63 12.41 -1.12
CA GLU A 103 -0.92 13.66 -0.86
C GLU A 103 -0.29 13.67 0.54
N ALA A 104 -1.04 13.21 1.55
CA ALA A 104 -0.52 13.08 2.92
C ALA A 104 0.64 12.09 2.98
N LEU A 105 0.53 10.97 2.29
CA LEU A 105 1.58 9.95 2.25
C LEU A 105 2.85 10.50 1.59
N LYS A 106 2.71 11.21 0.47
CA LYS A 106 3.86 11.83 -0.20
C LYS A 106 4.59 12.80 0.70
N LEU A 107 3.86 13.65 1.41
CA LEU A 107 4.47 14.60 2.35
C LEU A 107 5.20 13.87 3.48
N SER A 108 4.62 12.79 4.01
CA SER A 108 5.25 11.99 5.05
C SER A 108 6.54 11.35 4.56
N VAL A 109 6.53 10.79 3.36
CA VAL A 109 7.72 10.17 2.76
C VAL A 109 8.81 11.22 2.55
N LEU A 110 8.46 12.38 1.98
CA LEU A 110 9.41 13.46 1.76
C LEU A 110 10.02 13.96 3.07
N SER A 111 9.21 14.04 4.13
CA SER A 111 9.69 14.45 5.46
C SER A 111 10.75 13.49 5.99
N VAL A 112 10.53 12.18 5.83
CA VAL A 112 11.51 11.17 6.26
C VAL A 112 12.79 11.27 5.43
N LEU A 113 12.66 11.40 4.11
CA LEU A 113 13.80 11.47 3.20
C LEU A 113 14.66 12.72 3.47
N SER A 114 14.04 13.85 3.81
CA SER A 114 14.76 15.10 4.05
C SER A 114 15.53 15.15 5.36
N LYS A 115 15.31 14.18 6.26
CA LYS A 115 16.04 14.09 7.55
C LYS A 115 17.39 13.39 7.44
N LYS A 116 17.80 13.04 6.27
CA LYS A 116 19.07 12.35 6.04
C LYS A 116 20.26 13.27 5.89
#